data_5899b07f0f745412fc6b5a9af3c9771f
#
_entry.id   5899b07f0f745412fc6b5a9af3c9771f
#
_cell.length_a   1.000
_cell.length_b   1.000
_cell.length_c   1.000
_cell.angle_alpha   90.00
_cell.angle_beta   90.00
_cell.angle_gamma   90.00
#
_symmetry.space_group_name_H-M   'P 1'
#
loop_
_entity.id
_entity.type
_entity.pdbx_description
1 polymer ?
#
loop_
_entity_poly.entity_id
_entity_poly.type
_entity_poly.pdbx_seq_one_letter_code
_entity_poly.pdbx_strand_id
1 'polypeptide(L)'
;MKIGILVAMSKEMELLKGFISEGQAEHGRVFDYLVGKVGKNDVVIQQCGIGKVNSALGAAEMITLYEPDFVLSTGVAGSLDDDLHSGETIMGVWYHYHDVFCGKELVKGQVQGMPSTFTPLEVGINTEGDLCVRIGKILGHNIRIAGVLSGDQFVVDPKVKARLKATFPLASVVDMESCSIAQTCYRYKVPFVAIRIISDNCEEEQYEDFWKYVEKWSFDKTKKILEELA
;
A
#
# COMPACT_ATOMS: atom_id res chain seq x y z
N MET A 1 2.09 16.02 -11.55
CA MET A 1 0.90 15.24 -11.12
C MET A 1 0.60 15.55 -9.66
N LYS A 2 -0.64 15.33 -9.22
CA LYS A 2 -1.00 15.37 -7.80
C LYS A 2 -1.08 13.94 -7.26
N ILE A 3 -0.27 13.61 -6.28
CA ILE A 3 -0.14 12.26 -5.74
C ILE A 3 -0.64 12.24 -4.30
N GLY A 4 -1.66 11.43 -4.04
CA GLY A 4 -2.12 11.15 -2.68
C GLY A 4 -1.30 10.01 -2.08
N ILE A 5 -0.74 10.19 -0.90
CA ILE A 5 0.11 9.19 -0.24
C ILE A 5 -0.49 8.82 1.11
N LEU A 6 -0.76 7.54 1.29
CA LEU A 6 -1.29 6.98 2.55
C LEU A 6 -0.24 6.12 3.24
N VAL A 7 -0.03 6.40 4.50
CA VAL A 7 0.75 5.58 5.44
C VAL A 7 -0.09 5.23 6.67
N ALA A 8 0.17 4.08 7.27
CA ALA A 8 -0.60 3.63 8.42
C ALA A 8 -0.04 4.18 9.75
N MET A 9 1.28 4.32 9.85
CA MET A 9 1.96 4.54 11.13
C MET A 9 2.78 5.83 11.14
N SER A 10 2.95 6.40 12.36
CA SER A 10 3.77 7.60 12.58
C SER A 10 5.22 7.39 12.16
N LYS A 11 5.78 6.18 12.37
CA LYS A 11 7.14 5.84 11.94
C LYS A 11 7.31 5.96 10.43
N GLU A 12 6.33 5.52 9.65
CA GLU A 12 6.31 5.64 8.19
C GLU A 12 6.17 7.11 7.76
N MET A 13 5.29 7.85 8.43
CA MET A 13 5.10 9.27 8.17
C MET A 13 6.38 10.09 8.38
N GLU A 14 7.12 9.83 9.46
CA GLU A 14 8.39 10.53 9.73
C GLU A 14 9.44 10.28 8.64
N LEU A 15 9.51 9.07 8.08
CA LEU A 15 10.44 8.76 6.98
C LEU A 15 10.09 9.53 5.69
N LEU A 16 8.80 9.78 5.44
CA LEU A 16 8.36 10.50 4.24
C LEU A 16 8.48 12.02 4.37
N LYS A 17 8.32 12.58 5.57
CA LYS A 17 8.43 14.02 5.81
C LYS A 17 9.74 14.62 5.26
N GLY A 18 10.83 13.85 5.34
CA GLY A 18 12.13 14.27 4.83
C GLY A 18 12.23 14.42 3.30
N PHE A 19 11.25 13.94 2.55
CA PHE A 19 11.24 14.03 1.09
C PHE A 19 10.54 15.28 0.55
N ILE A 20 9.73 15.93 1.39
CA ILE A 20 8.85 17.03 0.97
C ILE A 20 9.57 18.37 1.08
N SER A 21 9.52 19.14 0.01
CA SER A 21 9.83 20.55 -0.01
C SER A 21 8.55 21.38 0.09
N GLU A 22 8.66 22.58 0.66
CA GLU A 22 7.54 23.53 0.83
C GLU A 22 6.35 22.93 1.59
N GLY A 23 6.63 21.99 2.52
CA GLY A 23 5.60 21.26 3.24
C GLY A 23 4.76 22.13 4.15
N GLN A 24 3.44 22.04 4.03
CA GLN A 24 2.46 22.74 4.88
C GLN A 24 1.52 21.71 5.50
N ALA A 25 1.24 21.90 6.79
CA ALA A 25 0.22 21.12 7.48
C ALA A 25 -1.16 21.67 7.14
N GLU A 26 -2.06 20.81 6.74
CA GLU A 26 -3.46 21.11 6.50
C GLU A 26 -4.35 20.19 7.35
N HIS A 27 -5.53 20.68 7.72
CA HIS A 27 -6.48 19.94 8.52
C HIS A 27 -7.71 19.57 7.68
N GLY A 28 -7.96 18.28 7.54
CA GLY A 28 -9.21 17.77 7.00
C GLY A 28 -10.30 17.73 8.09
N ARG A 29 -11.35 17.00 7.81
CA ARG A 29 -12.44 16.82 8.77
C ARG A 29 -12.11 15.75 9.81
N VAL A 30 -11.36 14.73 9.43
CA VAL A 30 -11.01 13.56 10.26
C VAL A 30 -9.51 13.44 10.42
N PHE A 31 -8.74 13.78 9.37
CA PHE A 31 -7.29 13.57 9.32
C PHE A 31 -6.53 14.86 9.07
N ASP A 32 -5.25 14.82 9.49
CA ASP A 32 -4.27 15.85 9.16
C ASP A 32 -3.46 15.43 7.93
N TYR A 33 -3.06 16.42 7.17
CA TYR A 33 -2.33 16.26 5.92
C TYR A 33 -1.02 17.04 5.94
N LEU A 34 -0.03 16.53 5.24
CA LEU A 34 1.16 17.26 4.87
C LEU A 34 1.13 17.46 3.36
N VAL A 35 0.93 18.69 2.92
CA VAL A 35 0.87 19.06 1.50
C VAL A 35 2.17 19.74 1.11
N GLY A 36 2.72 19.40 -0.04
CA GLY A 36 3.97 19.99 -0.53
C GLY A 36 4.38 19.44 -1.87
N LYS A 37 5.70 19.45 -2.15
CA LYS A 37 6.25 19.01 -3.44
C LYS A 37 7.35 17.97 -3.25
N VAL A 38 7.41 17.02 -4.21
CA VAL A 38 8.55 16.15 -4.41
C VAL A 38 8.88 16.15 -5.90
N GLY A 39 10.06 16.66 -6.25
CA GLY A 39 10.41 16.91 -7.64
C GLY A 39 9.42 17.87 -8.31
N LYS A 40 8.74 17.42 -9.37
CA LYS A 40 7.73 18.19 -10.12
C LYS A 40 6.30 17.91 -9.66
N ASN A 41 6.11 16.99 -8.73
CA ASN A 41 4.80 16.52 -8.33
C ASN A 41 4.31 17.26 -7.08
N ASP A 42 3.03 17.60 -7.06
CA ASP A 42 2.34 18.01 -5.86
C ASP A 42 1.97 16.74 -5.08
N VAL A 43 2.28 16.72 -3.79
CA VAL A 43 2.03 15.55 -2.94
C VAL A 43 1.17 15.91 -1.74
N VAL A 44 0.29 15.00 -1.39
CA VAL A 44 -0.55 15.09 -0.20
C VAL A 44 -0.32 13.82 0.60
N ILE A 45 0.31 13.92 1.76
CA ILE A 45 0.59 12.77 2.62
C ILE A 45 -0.33 12.77 3.82
N GLN A 46 -0.86 11.60 4.15
CA GLN A 46 -1.74 11.38 5.29
C GLN A 46 -1.33 10.13 6.05
N GLN A 47 -1.29 10.25 7.38
CA GLN A 47 -1.29 9.09 8.26
C GLN A 47 -2.73 8.67 8.53
N CYS A 48 -3.17 7.56 7.95
CA CYS A 48 -4.55 7.11 8.09
C CYS A 48 -4.83 6.27 9.35
N GLY A 49 -3.78 5.68 9.95
CA GLY A 49 -3.92 4.69 11.02
C GLY A 49 -4.00 3.26 10.49
N ILE A 50 -3.82 2.30 11.40
CA ILE A 50 -3.76 0.87 11.09
C ILE A 50 -5.17 0.31 10.88
N GLY A 51 -5.30 -0.62 9.93
CA GLY A 51 -6.48 -1.44 9.70
C GLY A 51 -7.43 -0.89 8.65
N LYS A 52 -8.37 -1.74 8.25
CA LYS A 52 -9.25 -1.55 7.09
C LYS A 52 -10.14 -0.31 7.19
N VAL A 53 -10.72 -0.05 8.34
CA VAL A 53 -11.65 1.09 8.51
C VAL A 53 -10.88 2.40 8.43
N ASN A 54 -9.76 2.52 9.16
CA ASN A 54 -8.94 3.72 9.18
C ASN A 54 -8.42 4.07 7.79
N SER A 55 -7.86 3.09 7.09
CA SER A 55 -7.30 3.29 5.76
C SER A 55 -8.36 3.58 4.69
N ALA A 56 -9.55 3.00 4.78
CA ALA A 56 -10.65 3.31 3.89
C ALA A 56 -11.19 4.73 4.11
N LEU A 57 -11.36 5.16 5.37
CA LEU A 57 -11.76 6.54 5.71
C LEU A 57 -10.72 7.55 5.23
N GLY A 58 -9.44 7.26 5.47
CA GLY A 58 -8.34 8.11 5.03
C GLY A 58 -8.31 8.27 3.51
N ALA A 59 -8.40 7.17 2.77
CA ALA A 59 -8.45 7.21 1.31
C ALA A 59 -9.65 8.01 0.79
N ALA A 60 -10.84 7.81 1.39
CA ALA A 60 -12.06 8.49 0.98
C ALA A 60 -11.98 10.01 1.23
N GLU A 61 -11.50 10.44 2.39
CA GLU A 61 -11.34 11.87 2.69
C GLU A 61 -10.27 12.51 1.81
N MET A 62 -9.12 11.87 1.64
CA MET A 62 -8.04 12.35 0.77
C MET A 62 -8.51 12.55 -0.68
N ILE A 63 -9.18 11.56 -1.23
CA ILE A 63 -9.69 11.62 -2.62
C ILE A 63 -10.72 12.74 -2.76
N THR A 64 -11.60 12.90 -1.77
CA THR A 64 -12.66 13.91 -1.79
C THR A 64 -12.13 15.33 -1.68
N LEU A 65 -11.10 15.56 -0.84
CA LEU A 65 -10.56 16.90 -0.58
C LEU A 65 -9.54 17.36 -1.63
N TYR A 66 -8.72 16.41 -2.12
CA TYR A 66 -7.55 16.77 -2.91
C TYR A 66 -7.62 16.30 -4.37
N GLU A 67 -8.54 15.41 -4.73
CA GLU A 67 -8.71 14.89 -6.10
C GLU A 67 -7.36 14.49 -6.74
N PRO A 68 -6.59 13.55 -6.12
CA PRO A 68 -5.30 13.15 -6.65
C PRO A 68 -5.45 12.40 -7.99
N ASP A 69 -4.44 12.54 -8.85
CA ASP A 69 -4.35 11.78 -10.11
C ASP A 69 -4.22 10.28 -9.85
N PHE A 70 -3.59 9.90 -8.74
CA PHE A 70 -3.58 8.54 -8.20
C PHE A 70 -3.26 8.53 -6.71
N VAL A 71 -3.52 7.39 -6.07
CA VAL A 71 -3.18 7.12 -4.67
C VAL A 71 -2.06 6.11 -4.60
N LEU A 72 -1.03 6.45 -3.83
CA LEU A 72 0.08 5.58 -3.45
C LEU A 72 -0.06 5.22 -1.96
N SER A 73 -0.10 3.95 -1.64
CA SER A 73 0.12 3.52 -0.25
C SER A 73 1.55 3.00 -0.11
N THR A 74 2.27 3.50 0.87
CA THR A 74 3.62 3.02 1.17
C THR A 74 3.73 2.67 2.64
N GLY A 75 4.53 1.65 2.95
CA GLY A 75 4.67 1.13 4.31
C GLY A 75 5.32 -0.24 4.33
N VAL A 76 5.15 -0.94 5.43
CA VAL A 76 5.71 -2.28 5.62
C VAL A 76 4.69 -3.38 5.39
N ALA A 77 5.16 -4.61 5.18
CA ALA A 77 4.34 -5.82 5.06
C ALA A 77 5.13 -7.05 5.51
N GLY A 78 4.43 -8.05 6.04
CA GLY A 78 4.98 -9.37 6.30
C GLY A 78 5.07 -10.22 5.02
N SER A 79 6.14 -11.00 4.88
CA SER A 79 6.30 -11.91 3.75
C SER A 79 5.57 -13.23 3.96
N LEU A 80 4.81 -13.65 2.95
CA LEU A 80 4.24 -14.99 2.86
C LEU A 80 5.14 -15.96 2.07
N ASP A 81 6.12 -15.45 1.33
CA ASP A 81 7.07 -16.22 0.53
C ASP A 81 8.41 -16.34 1.26
N ASP A 82 8.99 -17.53 1.28
CA ASP A 82 10.24 -17.78 1.99
C ASP A 82 11.48 -17.21 1.27
N ASP A 83 11.35 -16.85 -0.01
CA ASP A 83 12.38 -16.22 -0.84
C ASP A 83 12.29 -14.69 -0.90
N LEU A 84 11.45 -14.09 -0.07
CA LEU A 84 11.26 -12.64 0.03
C LEU A 84 11.66 -12.17 1.43
N HIS A 85 12.74 -11.41 1.52
CA HIS A 85 13.43 -11.13 2.78
C HIS A 85 13.22 -9.70 3.27
N SER A 86 13.44 -9.49 4.57
CA SER A 86 13.38 -8.18 5.22
C SER A 86 14.26 -7.15 4.49
N GLY A 87 13.71 -5.96 4.25
CA GLY A 87 14.32 -4.87 3.49
C GLY A 87 14.09 -4.90 1.98
N GLU A 88 13.59 -6.00 1.42
CA GLU A 88 13.19 -6.03 0.02
C GLU A 88 11.92 -5.21 -0.19
N THR A 89 11.84 -4.59 -1.37
CA THR A 89 10.67 -3.79 -1.75
C THR A 89 9.88 -4.50 -2.82
N ILE A 90 8.56 -4.51 -2.66
CA ILE A 90 7.63 -5.04 -3.65
C ILE A 90 6.68 -3.94 -4.17
N MET A 91 6.16 -4.17 -5.36
CA MET A 91 5.03 -3.42 -5.91
C MET A 91 3.79 -4.31 -5.94
N GLY A 92 2.75 -3.90 -5.23
CA GLY A 92 1.47 -4.59 -5.23
C GLY A 92 0.73 -4.38 -6.55
N VAL A 93 0.30 -5.47 -7.19
CA VAL A 93 -0.45 -5.43 -8.47
C VAL A 93 -1.81 -6.09 -8.38
N TRP A 94 -2.13 -6.77 -7.30
CA TRP A 94 -3.48 -7.19 -6.96
C TRP A 94 -3.65 -7.26 -5.44
N TYR A 95 -4.87 -6.98 -4.98
CA TYR A 95 -5.22 -6.82 -3.58
C TYR A 95 -6.44 -7.66 -3.25
N HIS A 96 -6.37 -8.37 -2.13
CA HIS A 96 -7.43 -9.28 -1.72
C HIS A 96 -7.55 -9.29 -0.19
N TYR A 97 -8.78 -9.43 0.33
CA TYR A 97 -8.95 -9.61 1.76
C TYR A 97 -8.70 -11.06 2.15
N HIS A 98 -8.04 -11.29 3.26
CA HIS A 98 -7.85 -12.65 3.79
C HIS A 98 -8.85 -13.00 4.90
N ASP A 99 -9.51 -12.01 5.49
CA ASP A 99 -10.39 -12.13 6.67
C ASP A 99 -11.88 -11.93 6.35
N VAL A 100 -12.24 -11.76 5.06
CA VAL A 100 -13.63 -11.61 4.63
C VAL A 100 -14.24 -12.95 4.23
N PHE A 101 -15.46 -13.19 4.66
CA PHE A 101 -16.27 -14.34 4.25
C PHE A 101 -17.74 -13.95 4.09
N CYS A 102 -18.21 -13.89 2.86
CA CYS A 102 -19.61 -13.55 2.50
C CYS A 102 -20.42 -14.75 1.97
N GLY A 103 -20.11 -15.94 2.44
CA GLY A 103 -20.82 -17.17 2.07
C GLY A 103 -20.04 -18.06 1.11
N LYS A 104 -20.58 -19.28 0.87
CA LYS A 104 -19.88 -20.32 0.09
C LYS A 104 -19.91 -20.11 -1.42
N GLU A 105 -20.82 -19.23 -1.89
CA GLU A 105 -20.98 -18.93 -3.32
C GLU A 105 -19.98 -17.90 -3.83
N LEU A 106 -19.33 -17.18 -2.93
CA LEU A 106 -18.30 -16.17 -3.25
C LEU A 106 -16.91 -16.72 -2.99
N VAL A 107 -15.94 -16.18 -3.72
CA VAL A 107 -14.53 -16.46 -3.46
C VAL A 107 -14.20 -15.98 -2.04
N LYS A 108 -13.42 -16.79 -1.30
CA LYS A 108 -12.98 -16.38 0.03
C LYS A 108 -12.20 -15.07 -0.06
N GLY A 109 -12.52 -14.11 0.80
CA GLY A 109 -11.95 -12.76 0.75
C GLY A 109 -12.73 -11.75 -0.12
N GLN A 110 -13.72 -12.22 -0.89
CA GLN A 110 -14.58 -11.35 -1.68
C GLN A 110 -15.68 -10.70 -0.82
N VAL A 111 -15.78 -9.38 -0.91
CA VAL A 111 -16.94 -8.63 -0.39
C VAL A 111 -18.08 -8.74 -1.39
N GLN A 112 -19.30 -9.04 -0.91
CA GLN A 112 -20.47 -9.14 -1.78
C GLN A 112 -20.70 -7.84 -2.57
N GLY A 113 -20.90 -7.96 -3.87
CA GLY A 113 -21.08 -6.81 -4.78
C GLY A 113 -19.79 -6.08 -5.15
N MET A 114 -18.63 -6.64 -4.79
CA MET A 114 -17.31 -6.17 -5.19
C MET A 114 -16.59 -7.20 -6.05
N PRO A 115 -15.58 -6.80 -6.84
CA PRO A 115 -14.65 -7.73 -7.46
C PRO A 115 -14.05 -8.68 -6.42
N SER A 116 -13.67 -9.89 -6.86
CA SER A 116 -12.97 -10.82 -5.97
C SER A 116 -11.56 -10.32 -5.61
N THR A 117 -10.97 -9.55 -6.52
CA THR A 117 -9.61 -9.02 -6.43
C THR A 117 -9.62 -7.61 -7.01
N PHE A 118 -8.94 -6.69 -6.36
CA PHE A 118 -8.72 -5.35 -6.90
C PHE A 118 -7.38 -5.30 -7.58
N THR A 119 -7.35 -4.77 -8.81
CA THR A 119 -6.13 -4.59 -9.59
C THR A 119 -6.02 -3.14 -10.04
N PRO A 120 -4.82 -2.62 -10.29
CA PRO A 120 -4.66 -1.27 -10.86
C PRO A 120 -5.38 -1.09 -12.20
N LEU A 121 -5.54 -2.17 -12.97
CA LEU A 121 -6.19 -2.16 -14.28
C LEU A 121 -7.72 -1.98 -14.21
N GLU A 122 -8.37 -2.43 -13.14
CA GLU A 122 -9.83 -2.28 -12.94
C GLU A 122 -10.24 -0.83 -12.67
N VAL A 123 -9.29 0.07 -12.44
CA VAL A 123 -9.52 1.50 -12.21
C VAL A 123 -9.44 2.32 -13.50
N GLY A 124 -9.33 1.67 -14.66
CA GLY A 124 -9.50 2.33 -15.96
C GLY A 124 -8.23 2.91 -16.58
N ILE A 125 -7.06 2.36 -16.31
CA ILE A 125 -5.80 2.80 -16.90
C ILE A 125 -5.55 2.07 -18.21
N ASN A 126 -5.33 2.83 -19.28
CA ASN A 126 -4.93 2.32 -20.61
C ASN A 126 -3.49 1.76 -20.55
N THR A 127 -3.25 0.69 -21.32
CA THR A 127 -2.01 -0.10 -21.32
C THR A 127 -0.71 0.68 -21.58
N GLU A 128 -0.73 1.82 -22.27
CA GLU A 128 0.46 2.66 -22.50
C GLU A 128 0.70 3.72 -21.42
N GLY A 129 -0.36 4.08 -20.68
CA GLY A 129 -0.29 4.98 -19.52
C GLY A 129 -0.36 4.26 -18.17
N ASP A 130 -0.26 2.93 -18.15
CA ASP A 130 -0.41 2.11 -16.96
C ASP A 130 0.58 2.54 -15.86
N LEU A 131 0.02 2.99 -14.74
CA LEU A 131 0.76 3.47 -13.58
C LEU A 131 1.78 2.43 -13.09
N CYS A 132 1.42 1.14 -13.07
CA CYS A 132 2.31 0.07 -12.67
C CYS A 132 3.48 -0.11 -13.64
N VAL A 133 3.24 0.03 -14.95
CA VAL A 133 4.31 -0.04 -15.96
C VAL A 133 5.27 1.14 -15.81
N ARG A 134 4.74 2.35 -15.60
CA ARG A 134 5.55 3.55 -15.38
C ARG A 134 6.39 3.43 -14.11
N ILE A 135 5.77 3.04 -12.99
CA ILE A 135 6.47 2.80 -11.73
C ILE A 135 7.50 1.68 -11.87
N GLY A 136 7.15 0.59 -12.53
CA GLY A 136 8.07 -0.51 -12.80
C GLY A 136 9.31 -0.07 -13.60
N LYS A 137 9.16 0.81 -14.60
CA LYS A 137 10.28 1.39 -15.35
C LYS A 137 11.17 2.26 -14.45
N ILE A 138 10.59 3.09 -13.58
CA ILE A 138 11.32 3.94 -12.63
C ILE A 138 12.12 3.08 -11.64
N LEU A 139 11.50 2.06 -11.07
CA LEU A 139 12.13 1.19 -10.08
C LEU A 139 13.12 0.19 -10.69
N GLY A 140 13.06 -0.01 -12.00
CA GLY A 140 13.92 -0.93 -12.74
C GLY A 140 13.39 -2.37 -12.72
N HIS A 141 14.02 -3.24 -13.53
CA HIS A 141 13.56 -4.62 -13.74
C HIS A 141 13.62 -5.54 -12.52
N ASN A 142 14.21 -5.08 -11.42
CA ASN A 142 14.43 -5.88 -10.21
C ASN A 142 13.35 -5.66 -9.14
N ILE A 143 12.31 -4.84 -9.40
CA ILE A 143 11.21 -4.74 -8.45
C ILE A 143 10.35 -6.00 -8.51
N ARG A 144 10.16 -6.65 -7.37
CA ARG A 144 9.26 -7.80 -7.28
C ARG A 144 7.81 -7.33 -7.35
N ILE A 145 7.07 -7.92 -8.27
CA ILE A 145 5.63 -7.72 -8.39
C ILE A 145 4.93 -8.74 -7.50
N ALA A 146 3.99 -8.31 -6.69
CA ALA A 146 3.39 -9.15 -5.66
C ALA A 146 1.87 -9.00 -5.56
N GLY A 147 1.24 -10.07 -5.15
CA GLY A 147 -0.12 -10.06 -4.61
C GLY A 147 -0.11 -9.74 -3.13
N VAL A 148 -1.01 -8.84 -2.72
CA VAL A 148 -1.12 -8.35 -1.35
C VAL A 148 -2.42 -8.84 -0.71
N LEU A 149 -2.31 -9.52 0.41
CA LEU A 149 -3.45 -9.84 1.27
C LEU A 149 -3.60 -8.80 2.37
N SER A 150 -4.82 -8.34 2.62
CA SER A 150 -5.08 -7.42 3.74
C SER A 150 -6.17 -7.95 4.67
N GLY A 151 -6.05 -7.63 5.95
CA GLY A 151 -7.06 -7.93 6.96
C GLY A 151 -6.73 -7.28 8.30
N ASP A 152 -7.69 -7.19 9.20
CA ASP A 152 -7.50 -6.61 10.53
C ASP A 152 -6.81 -7.62 11.48
N GLN A 153 -5.65 -8.13 11.04
CA GLN A 153 -4.84 -9.08 11.80
C GLN A 153 -3.36 -8.86 11.52
N PHE A 154 -2.59 -8.65 12.58
CA PHE A 154 -1.13 -8.73 12.52
C PHE A 154 -0.72 -10.21 12.47
N VAL A 155 -0.15 -10.62 11.33
CA VAL A 155 0.14 -12.04 11.06
C VAL A 155 1.58 -12.34 11.49
N VAL A 156 1.73 -12.93 12.67
CA VAL A 156 3.01 -13.37 13.26
C VAL A 156 3.01 -14.84 13.69
N ASP A 157 1.92 -15.57 13.43
CA ASP A 157 1.82 -17.01 13.71
C ASP A 157 2.12 -17.80 12.43
N PRO A 158 3.14 -18.67 12.42
CA PRO A 158 3.48 -19.53 11.27
C PRO A 158 2.31 -20.39 10.77
N LYS A 159 1.38 -20.79 11.66
CA LYS A 159 0.17 -21.54 11.26
C LYS A 159 -0.80 -20.67 10.47
N VAL A 160 -0.91 -19.39 10.84
CA VAL A 160 -1.72 -18.42 10.10
C VAL A 160 -1.08 -18.16 8.73
N LYS A 161 0.24 -17.91 8.67
CA LYS A 161 1.02 -17.79 7.42
C LYS A 161 0.77 -18.98 6.50
N ALA A 162 0.97 -20.20 6.97
CA ALA A 162 0.76 -21.41 6.19
C ALA A 162 -0.67 -21.55 5.67
N ARG A 163 -1.67 -21.23 6.52
CA ARG A 163 -3.09 -21.25 6.11
C ARG A 163 -3.39 -20.18 5.05
N LEU A 164 -2.84 -18.99 5.17
CA LEU A 164 -3.01 -17.93 4.18
C LEU A 164 -2.39 -18.34 2.86
N LYS A 165 -1.16 -18.85 2.86
CA LYS A 165 -0.48 -19.33 1.65
C LYS A 165 -1.22 -20.48 0.97
N ALA A 166 -1.74 -21.43 1.74
CA ALA A 166 -2.56 -22.52 1.22
C ALA A 166 -3.89 -22.05 0.61
N THR A 167 -4.49 -20.98 1.18
CA THR A 167 -5.77 -20.44 0.71
C THR A 167 -5.59 -19.52 -0.50
N PHE A 168 -4.49 -18.75 -0.53
CA PHE A 168 -4.17 -17.75 -1.53
C PHE A 168 -2.76 -17.97 -2.08
N PRO A 169 -2.54 -19.01 -2.88
CA PRO A 169 -1.19 -19.47 -3.25
C PRO A 169 -0.38 -18.45 -4.07
N LEU A 170 -1.05 -17.50 -4.73
CA LEU A 170 -0.42 -16.45 -5.53
C LEU A 170 -0.06 -15.21 -4.69
N ALA A 171 -0.50 -15.13 -3.43
CA ALA A 171 -0.16 -14.00 -2.57
C ALA A 171 1.28 -14.12 -2.07
N SER A 172 1.98 -13.00 -2.09
CA SER A 172 3.39 -12.92 -1.65
C SER A 172 3.57 -12.18 -0.34
N VAL A 173 2.65 -11.26 -0.01
CA VAL A 173 2.76 -10.43 1.21
C VAL A 173 1.40 -10.24 1.89
N VAL A 174 1.46 -9.87 3.18
CA VAL A 174 0.29 -9.55 3.99
C VAL A 174 0.49 -8.23 4.70
N ASP A 175 -0.55 -7.39 4.69
CA ASP A 175 -0.63 -6.13 5.42
C ASP A 175 -2.03 -5.94 6.05
N MET A 176 -2.34 -4.73 6.50
CA MET A 176 -3.63 -4.45 7.12
C MET A 176 -4.45 -3.38 6.38
N GLU A 177 -3.94 -2.77 5.29
CA GLU A 177 -4.54 -1.58 4.67
C GLU A 177 -4.74 -1.66 3.16
N SER A 178 -3.82 -2.26 2.41
CA SER A 178 -3.76 -2.12 0.94
C SER A 178 -5.08 -2.44 0.25
N CYS A 179 -5.74 -3.52 0.63
CA CYS A 179 -6.99 -3.94 -0.02
C CYS A 179 -8.14 -2.97 0.25
N SER A 180 -8.24 -2.39 1.45
CA SER A 180 -9.31 -1.43 1.77
C SER A 180 -9.09 -0.09 1.06
N ILE A 181 -7.84 0.35 0.91
CA ILE A 181 -7.50 1.50 0.08
C ILE A 181 -7.83 1.20 -1.39
N ALA A 182 -7.42 0.04 -1.90
CA ALA A 182 -7.73 -0.39 -3.27
C ALA A 182 -9.24 -0.44 -3.54
N GLN A 183 -10.04 -0.98 -2.61
CA GLN A 183 -11.49 -0.99 -2.71
C GLN A 183 -12.08 0.42 -2.72
N THR A 184 -11.55 1.33 -1.90
CA THR A 184 -11.98 2.74 -1.87
C THR A 184 -11.65 3.41 -3.19
N CYS A 185 -10.42 3.29 -3.67
CA CYS A 185 -9.97 3.84 -4.95
C CYS A 185 -10.79 3.28 -6.12
N TYR A 186 -11.12 1.99 -6.11
CA TYR A 186 -12.02 1.37 -7.09
C TYR A 186 -13.40 2.06 -7.12
N ARG A 187 -13.97 2.36 -5.94
CA ARG A 187 -15.27 3.05 -5.85
C ARG A 187 -15.23 4.49 -6.36
N TYR A 188 -14.12 5.18 -6.10
CA TYR A 188 -13.89 6.56 -6.54
C TYR A 188 -13.33 6.64 -7.96
N LYS A 189 -12.96 5.51 -8.57
CA LYS A 189 -12.31 5.42 -9.90
C LYS A 189 -10.99 6.20 -9.96
N VAL A 190 -10.23 6.14 -8.89
CA VAL A 190 -8.88 6.72 -8.79
C VAL A 190 -7.86 5.59 -8.87
N PRO A 191 -6.80 5.69 -9.69
CA PRO A 191 -5.74 4.70 -9.76
C PRO A 191 -5.06 4.50 -8.40
N PHE A 192 -4.65 3.26 -8.11
CA PHE A 192 -4.01 2.90 -6.85
C PHE A 192 -2.84 1.96 -7.07
N VAL A 193 -1.77 2.18 -6.30
CA VAL A 193 -0.67 1.22 -6.18
C VAL A 193 -0.15 1.19 -4.74
N ALA A 194 0.24 0.01 -4.27
CA ALA A 194 0.94 -0.14 -2.99
C ALA A 194 2.41 -0.48 -3.23
N ILE A 195 3.31 0.23 -2.52
CA ILE A 195 4.73 -0.11 -2.41
C ILE A 195 4.96 -0.55 -0.97
N ARG A 196 5.49 -1.76 -0.80
CA ARG A 196 5.75 -2.31 0.54
C ARG A 196 7.20 -2.70 0.68
N ILE A 197 7.75 -2.42 1.87
CA ILE A 197 9.05 -2.94 2.30
C ILE A 197 8.77 -4.12 3.21
N ILE A 198 9.43 -5.22 2.97
CA ILE A 198 9.28 -6.40 3.83
C ILE A 198 9.91 -6.12 5.18
N SER A 199 9.11 -6.17 6.24
CA SER A 199 9.58 -6.05 7.61
C SER A 199 10.02 -7.39 8.19
N ASP A 200 9.28 -8.45 7.88
CA ASP A 200 9.40 -9.76 8.52
C ASP A 200 8.84 -10.89 7.64
N ASN A 201 9.11 -12.11 8.03
CA ASN A 201 8.53 -13.32 7.45
C ASN A 201 7.31 -13.82 8.24
N CYS A 202 6.47 -12.91 8.70
CA CYS A 202 5.37 -13.17 9.64
C CYS A 202 5.89 -13.71 10.99
N GLU A 203 6.95 -13.08 11.51
CA GLU A 203 7.57 -13.36 12.80
C GLU A 203 7.75 -12.05 13.58
N GLU A 204 7.26 -12.01 14.82
CA GLU A 204 7.23 -10.79 15.64
C GLU A 204 8.62 -10.23 15.95
N GLU A 205 9.59 -11.09 16.27
CA GLU A 205 10.97 -10.69 16.56
C GLU A 205 11.63 -10.03 15.36
N GLN A 206 11.39 -10.52 14.13
CA GLN A 206 11.91 -9.92 12.90
C GLN A 206 11.30 -8.55 12.63
N TYR A 207 10.01 -8.39 12.91
CA TYR A 207 9.33 -7.10 12.80
C TYR A 207 9.90 -6.07 13.78
N GLU A 208 10.15 -6.45 15.02
CA GLU A 208 10.80 -5.57 16.01
C GLU A 208 12.22 -5.20 15.60
N ASP A 209 13.00 -6.17 15.08
CA ASP A 209 14.37 -5.94 14.64
C ASP A 209 14.42 -5.03 13.40
N PHE A 210 13.47 -5.15 12.47
CA PHE A 210 13.36 -4.25 11.33
C PHE A 210 13.29 -2.78 11.80
N TRP A 211 12.43 -2.48 12.78
CA TRP A 211 12.27 -1.11 13.27
C TRP A 211 13.46 -0.57 14.06
N LYS A 212 14.32 -1.41 14.59
CA LYS A 212 15.60 -1.00 15.20
C LYS A 212 16.62 -0.51 14.16
N TYR A 213 16.49 -1.00 12.94
CA TYR A 213 17.46 -0.76 11.86
C TYR A 213 16.83 -0.11 10.62
N VAL A 214 15.64 0.44 10.75
CA VAL A 214 14.85 1.00 9.64
C VAL A 214 15.58 2.09 8.83
N GLU A 215 16.52 2.82 9.43
CA GLU A 215 17.35 3.81 8.73
C GLU A 215 18.16 3.19 7.58
N LYS A 216 18.45 1.89 7.65
CA LYS A 216 19.11 1.12 6.60
C LYS A 216 18.16 0.72 5.45
N TRP A 217 16.86 0.74 5.71
CA TRP A 217 15.82 0.32 4.80
C TRP A 217 14.99 1.54 4.38
N SER A 218 15.66 2.55 3.82
CA SER A 218 15.00 3.80 3.49
C SER A 218 13.88 3.61 2.46
N PHE A 219 12.89 4.49 2.51
CA PHE A 219 11.83 4.61 1.50
C PHE A 219 12.33 5.18 0.16
N ASP A 220 13.60 4.94 -0.19
CA ASP A 220 14.24 5.48 -1.39
C ASP A 220 13.49 5.14 -2.67
N LYS A 221 12.91 3.94 -2.75
CA LYS A 221 12.12 3.57 -3.92
C LYS A 221 10.83 4.38 -4.02
N THR A 222 10.18 4.65 -2.89
CA THR A 222 9.03 5.55 -2.83
C THR A 222 9.44 6.97 -3.23
N LYS A 223 10.54 7.48 -2.69
CA LYS A 223 11.11 8.78 -3.07
C LYS A 223 11.36 8.87 -4.57
N LYS A 224 12.04 7.87 -5.13
CA LYS A 224 12.33 7.80 -6.56
C LYS A 224 11.07 7.84 -7.43
N ILE A 225 10.01 7.12 -7.04
CA ILE A 225 8.70 7.19 -7.71
C ILE A 225 8.19 8.63 -7.69
N LEU A 226 8.20 9.27 -6.52
CA LEU A 226 7.67 10.62 -6.37
C LEU A 226 8.47 11.68 -7.14
N GLU A 227 9.77 11.49 -7.34
CA GLU A 227 10.64 12.40 -8.08
C GLU A 227 10.53 12.22 -9.60
N GLU A 228 10.43 10.98 -10.09
CA GLU A 228 10.56 10.64 -11.50
C GLU A 228 9.21 10.41 -12.21
N LEU A 229 8.13 10.15 -11.47
CA LEU A 229 6.82 9.93 -12.04
C LEU A 229 6.19 11.28 -12.44
N ALA A 230 6.40 11.67 -13.68
CA ALA A 230 5.87 12.93 -14.25
C ALA A 230 4.96 12.67 -15.45
#